data_bfc54210382319ac2e25abc773ee913a
#
_entry.id   bfc54210382319ac2e25abc773ee913a
#
_cell.length_a   1.000
_cell.length_b   1.000
_cell.length_c   1.000
_cell.angle_alpha   90.00
_cell.angle_beta   90.00
_cell.angle_gamma   90.00
#
_symmetry.space_group_name_H-M   'P 1'
#
loop_
_entity.id
_entity.type
_entity.pdbx_description
1 polymer ?
#
loop_
_entity_poly.entity_id
_entity_poly.type
_entity_poly.pdbx_seq_one_letter_code
_entity_poly.pdbx_strand_id
1 'polypeptide(L)'
;MKTSERFENYFTKEYQLIHDTQKQGSQMMIGEQIVYHVWDIQKLTYEHPRTTMLDFGCGKCYGYKVKKINKLWDCKNILLYDIGIEEYSRKPKQSEFQSVVSVDVLEHIHEDQIDDIFKYWYHRNSQFVFATIAAYPARAELSDGTNAHVNQNEWAWWQKKIKSRITCHSKFVYMPTRHPKSWHTYEFKK
;
A
#
# COMPACT_ATOMS: atom_id res chain seq x y z
N MET A 1 -19.06 -12.18 -15.38
CA MET A 1 -18.09 -11.34 -14.65
C MET A 1 -17.46 -12.21 -13.55
N LYS A 2 -16.14 -12.37 -13.52
CA LYS A 2 -15.48 -13.15 -12.48
C LYS A 2 -15.67 -12.46 -11.13
N THR A 3 -15.75 -13.22 -10.04
CA THR A 3 -15.97 -12.68 -8.67
C THR A 3 -14.98 -11.56 -8.33
N SER A 4 -13.71 -11.70 -8.74
CA SER A 4 -12.65 -10.70 -8.57
C SER A 4 -12.93 -9.35 -9.26
N GLU A 5 -13.49 -9.35 -10.50
CA GLU A 5 -13.83 -8.11 -11.21
C GLU A 5 -15.00 -7.36 -10.56
N ARG A 6 -15.93 -8.10 -9.94
CA ARG A 6 -17.06 -7.51 -9.23
C ARG A 6 -16.61 -6.80 -7.95
N PHE A 7 -15.68 -7.41 -7.19
CA PHE A 7 -15.10 -6.79 -5.99
C PHE A 7 -14.21 -5.59 -6.34
N GLU A 8 -13.36 -5.69 -7.35
CA GLU A 8 -12.51 -4.57 -7.79
C GLU A 8 -13.37 -3.36 -8.19
N ASN A 9 -14.44 -3.56 -8.94
CA ASN A 9 -15.37 -2.49 -9.32
C ASN A 9 -16.14 -1.90 -8.14
N TYR A 10 -16.52 -2.71 -7.15
CA TYR A 10 -17.17 -2.23 -5.94
C TYR A 10 -16.22 -1.33 -5.13
N PHE A 11 -15.05 -1.82 -4.79
CA PHE A 11 -14.08 -1.06 -4.00
C PHE A 11 -13.59 0.18 -4.75
N THR A 12 -13.41 0.13 -6.06
CA THR A 12 -13.08 1.31 -6.86
C THR A 12 -14.08 2.43 -6.64
N LYS A 13 -15.39 2.14 -6.73
CA LYS A 13 -16.46 3.12 -6.50
C LYS A 13 -16.48 3.64 -5.08
N GLU A 14 -16.34 2.75 -4.08
CA GLU A 14 -16.33 3.13 -2.67
C GLU A 14 -15.16 4.08 -2.35
N TYR A 15 -13.94 3.76 -2.82
CA TYR A 15 -12.80 4.63 -2.58
C TYR A 15 -12.86 5.93 -3.38
N GLN A 16 -13.41 5.94 -4.59
CA GLN A 16 -13.71 7.17 -5.32
C GLN A 16 -14.68 8.04 -4.53
N LEU A 17 -15.76 7.45 -4.01
CA LEU A 17 -16.75 8.16 -3.19
C LEU A 17 -16.12 8.73 -1.91
N ILE A 18 -15.30 7.96 -1.19
CA ILE A 18 -14.57 8.45 -0.01
C ILE A 18 -13.66 9.62 -0.38
N HIS A 19 -12.91 9.53 -1.47
CA HIS A 19 -12.04 10.62 -1.94
C HIS A 19 -12.84 11.87 -2.36
N ASP A 20 -14.02 11.70 -2.96
CA ASP A 20 -14.87 12.80 -3.43
C ASP A 20 -15.62 13.49 -2.27
N THR A 21 -16.12 12.74 -1.32
CA THR A 21 -16.79 13.31 -0.12
C THR A 21 -15.82 14.09 0.75
N GLN A 22 -14.54 13.70 0.76
CA GLN A 22 -13.48 14.39 1.48
C GLN A 22 -13.02 15.71 0.83
N LYS A 23 -13.52 16.08 -0.36
CA LYS A 23 -13.30 17.43 -0.91
C LYS A 23 -13.84 18.55 -0.01
N GLN A 24 -14.69 18.22 0.96
CA GLN A 24 -15.33 19.17 1.88
C GLN A 24 -14.57 19.39 3.20
N GLY A 25 -13.28 19.05 3.31
CA GLY A 25 -12.45 19.46 4.47
C GLY A 25 -11.86 18.37 5.34
N SER A 26 -12.05 17.09 5.05
CA SER A 26 -11.38 16.03 5.78
C SER A 26 -9.96 15.78 5.25
N GLN A 27 -8.98 15.65 6.16
CA GLN A 27 -7.57 15.41 5.83
C GLN A 27 -7.25 13.91 5.69
N MET A 28 -8.24 13.03 5.52
CA MET A 28 -8.01 11.59 5.42
C MET A 28 -7.56 11.19 4.00
N MET A 29 -6.80 10.13 3.86
CA MET A 29 -6.31 9.55 2.60
C MET A 29 -5.54 10.50 1.68
N ILE A 30 -4.88 11.51 2.24
CA ILE A 30 -4.04 12.45 1.45
C ILE A 30 -2.68 11.86 1.07
N GLY A 31 -2.35 10.65 1.53
CA GLY A 31 -1.04 10.01 1.30
C GLY A 31 0.06 10.62 2.18
N GLU A 32 -0.27 11.01 3.43
CA GLU A 32 0.72 11.54 4.37
C GLU A 32 1.43 10.45 5.17
N GLN A 33 0.82 9.30 5.38
CA GLN A 33 1.35 8.23 6.23
C GLN A 33 2.73 7.74 5.79
N ILE A 34 3.00 7.78 4.50
CA ILE A 34 4.31 7.41 3.95
C ILE A 34 5.47 8.25 4.54
N VAL A 35 5.18 9.48 5.02
CA VAL A 35 6.19 10.36 5.64
C VAL A 35 6.75 9.76 6.93
N TYR A 36 5.96 8.98 7.66
CA TYR A 36 6.41 8.32 8.89
C TYR A 36 7.39 7.16 8.64
N HIS A 37 7.41 6.65 7.41
CA HIS A 37 8.24 5.52 6.99
C HIS A 37 9.37 5.92 6.03
N VAL A 38 9.60 7.23 5.85
CA VAL A 38 10.57 7.75 4.88
C VAL A 38 11.98 7.17 5.06
N TRP A 39 12.43 6.98 6.30
CA TRP A 39 13.77 6.45 6.59
C TRP A 39 13.89 4.95 6.37
N ASP A 40 12.83 4.18 6.64
CA ASP A 40 12.77 2.75 6.34
C ASP A 40 12.85 2.50 4.83
N ILE A 41 12.09 3.29 4.07
CA ILE A 41 12.08 3.21 2.61
C ILE A 41 13.43 3.68 2.04
N GLN A 42 14.00 4.77 2.59
CA GLN A 42 15.32 5.26 2.18
C GLN A 42 16.39 4.18 2.32
N LYS A 43 16.42 3.47 3.46
CA LYS A 43 17.36 2.38 3.68
C LYS A 43 17.23 1.30 2.58
N LEU A 44 16.00 0.89 2.27
CA LEU A 44 15.75 -0.10 1.21
C LEU A 44 16.19 0.42 -0.18
N THR A 45 15.96 1.69 -0.49
CA THR A 45 16.40 2.26 -1.77
C THR A 45 17.91 2.36 -1.88
N TYR A 46 18.65 2.54 -0.78
CA TYR A 46 20.11 2.51 -0.77
C TYR A 46 20.67 1.07 -0.87
N GLU A 47 20.00 0.10 -0.30
CA GLU A 47 20.34 -1.32 -0.46
C GLU A 47 20.00 -1.82 -1.88
N HIS A 48 19.06 -1.18 -2.57
CA HIS A 48 18.61 -1.49 -3.93
C HIS A 48 18.60 -0.22 -4.81
N PRO A 49 19.80 0.33 -5.12
CA PRO A 49 19.93 1.63 -5.75
C PRO A 49 19.32 1.68 -7.16
N ARG A 50 18.86 2.88 -7.55
CA ARG A 50 18.31 3.17 -8.87
C ARG A 50 17.12 2.28 -9.27
N THR A 51 16.38 1.75 -8.28
CA THR A 51 15.15 1.01 -8.53
C THR A 51 14.08 1.88 -9.18
N THR A 52 13.21 1.31 -10.00
CA THR A 52 11.91 1.92 -10.31
C THR A 52 10.89 1.38 -9.33
N MET A 53 10.33 2.27 -8.52
CA MET A 53 9.44 1.93 -7.43
C MET A 53 7.98 2.24 -7.78
N LEU A 54 7.07 1.34 -7.42
CA LEU A 54 5.63 1.58 -7.43
C LEU A 54 5.19 1.99 -6.02
N ASP A 55 4.56 3.14 -5.87
CA ASP A 55 3.75 3.46 -4.70
C ASP A 55 2.30 3.03 -4.98
N PHE A 56 1.91 1.94 -4.33
CA PHE A 56 0.61 1.30 -4.50
C PHE A 56 -0.35 1.78 -3.41
N GLY A 57 -1.33 2.60 -3.79
CA GLY A 57 -2.23 3.31 -2.89
C GLY A 57 -1.66 4.65 -2.42
N CYS A 58 -1.13 5.45 -3.37
CA CYS A 58 -0.42 6.71 -3.08
C CYS A 58 -1.33 7.84 -2.56
N GLY A 59 -2.66 7.66 -2.56
CA GLY A 59 -3.62 8.70 -2.22
C GLY A 59 -3.43 9.96 -3.06
N LYS A 60 -3.63 11.12 -2.45
CA LYS A 60 -3.42 12.44 -3.10
C LYS A 60 -1.94 12.87 -3.18
N CYS A 61 -1.00 11.97 -2.86
CA CYS A 61 0.45 12.18 -3.00
C CYS A 61 1.03 13.32 -2.15
N TYR A 62 0.49 13.58 -0.97
CA TYR A 62 0.97 14.64 -0.07
C TYR A 62 2.47 14.51 0.24
N GLY A 63 2.94 13.31 0.56
CA GLY A 63 4.35 13.05 0.81
C GLY A 63 5.26 13.51 -0.34
N TYR A 64 4.85 13.27 -1.57
CA TYR A 64 5.60 13.66 -2.78
C TYR A 64 5.43 15.13 -3.14
N LYS A 65 4.18 15.61 -3.20
CA LYS A 65 3.84 16.96 -3.67
C LYS A 65 4.28 18.03 -2.67
N VAL A 66 4.10 17.80 -1.38
CA VAL A 66 4.35 18.78 -0.31
C VAL A 66 5.67 18.54 0.40
N LYS A 67 5.90 17.30 0.89
CA LYS A 67 7.09 16.99 1.68
C LYS A 67 8.31 16.63 0.84
N LYS A 68 8.15 16.40 -0.48
CA LYS A 68 9.23 16.10 -1.42
C LYS A 68 10.09 14.88 -1.01
N ILE A 69 9.48 13.88 -0.36
CA ILE A 69 10.19 12.70 0.19
C ILE A 69 10.95 11.91 -0.87
N ASN A 70 10.48 11.93 -2.12
CA ASN A 70 11.16 11.28 -3.24
C ASN A 70 12.60 11.77 -3.47
N LYS A 71 12.95 12.97 -3.01
CA LYS A 71 14.31 13.51 -3.09
C LYS A 71 15.29 12.86 -2.13
N LEU A 72 14.78 12.13 -1.13
CA LEU A 72 15.58 11.42 -0.13
C LEU A 72 15.93 9.99 -0.56
N TRP A 73 15.32 9.48 -1.62
CA TRP A 73 15.42 8.09 -2.05
C TRP A 73 16.27 7.91 -3.30
N ASP A 74 17.12 6.91 -3.33
CA ASP A 74 17.92 6.55 -4.52
C ASP A 74 17.06 5.72 -5.50
N CYS A 75 16.02 6.34 -6.03
CA CYS A 75 15.15 5.74 -7.02
C CYS A 75 15.41 6.32 -8.41
N LYS A 76 15.38 5.46 -9.43
CA LYS A 76 15.41 5.90 -10.83
C LYS A 76 14.10 6.60 -11.20
N ASN A 77 12.98 6.06 -10.75
CA ASN A 77 11.64 6.59 -10.98
C ASN A 77 10.68 6.09 -9.90
N ILE A 78 9.59 6.83 -9.68
CA ILE A 78 8.48 6.44 -8.79
C ILE A 78 7.19 6.52 -9.60
N LEU A 79 6.52 5.38 -9.73
CA LEU A 79 5.21 5.25 -10.35
C LEU A 79 4.15 5.36 -9.24
N LEU A 80 3.21 6.26 -9.41
CA LEU A 80 2.13 6.49 -8.47
C LEU A 80 0.87 5.80 -8.95
N TYR A 81 0.25 4.99 -8.10
CA TYR A 81 -1.01 4.31 -8.39
C TYR A 81 -1.97 4.40 -7.22
N ASP A 82 -3.20 4.80 -7.50
CA ASP A 82 -4.32 4.78 -6.55
C ASP A 82 -5.63 4.58 -7.31
N ILE A 83 -6.38 3.55 -6.94
CA ILE A 83 -7.62 3.19 -7.63
C ILE A 83 -8.74 4.24 -7.43
N GLY A 84 -8.70 4.98 -6.32
CA GLY A 84 -9.68 6.01 -5.98
C GLY A 84 -9.33 7.41 -6.51
N ILE A 85 -8.17 7.61 -7.14
CA ILE A 85 -7.72 8.90 -7.65
C ILE A 85 -7.57 8.83 -9.17
N GLU A 86 -8.41 9.52 -9.92
CA GLU A 86 -8.44 9.48 -11.39
C GLU A 86 -7.06 9.73 -12.00
N GLU A 87 -6.32 10.75 -11.52
CA GLU A 87 -4.95 11.09 -11.98
C GLU A 87 -3.98 9.90 -11.87
N TYR A 88 -4.18 9.00 -10.89
CA TYR A 88 -3.29 7.87 -10.57
C TYR A 88 -3.93 6.49 -10.80
N SER A 89 -5.12 6.44 -11.44
CA SER A 89 -5.90 5.19 -11.60
C SER A 89 -5.33 4.21 -12.62
N ARG A 90 -4.36 4.65 -13.46
CA ARG A 90 -3.69 3.76 -14.40
C ARG A 90 -2.75 2.80 -13.67
N LYS A 91 -3.16 1.55 -13.53
CA LYS A 91 -2.34 0.49 -12.94
C LYS A 91 -1.11 0.20 -13.81
N PRO A 92 0.13 0.40 -13.32
CA PRO A 92 1.35 0.10 -14.07
C PRO A 92 1.45 -1.41 -14.39
N LYS A 93 2.14 -1.76 -15.48
CA LYS A 93 2.47 -3.16 -15.77
C LYS A 93 3.59 -3.63 -14.84
N GLN A 94 3.62 -4.93 -14.50
CA GLN A 94 4.70 -5.51 -13.67
C GLN A 94 6.11 -5.25 -14.20
N SER A 95 6.28 -5.13 -15.52
CA SER A 95 7.57 -4.83 -16.15
C SER A 95 8.03 -3.39 -15.98
N GLU A 96 7.18 -2.49 -15.47
CA GLU A 96 7.49 -1.06 -15.32
C GLU A 96 8.15 -0.74 -13.97
N PHE A 97 8.14 -1.67 -12.98
CA PHE A 97 8.74 -1.46 -11.65
C PHE A 97 9.48 -2.69 -11.16
N GLN A 98 10.39 -2.50 -10.20
CA GLN A 98 11.13 -3.56 -9.51
C GLN A 98 10.87 -3.57 -8.00
N SER A 99 10.39 -2.48 -7.46
CA SER A 99 10.14 -2.36 -6.02
C SER A 99 8.75 -1.80 -5.75
N VAL A 100 8.19 -2.14 -4.61
CA VAL A 100 6.85 -1.70 -4.22
C VAL A 100 6.90 -1.09 -2.82
N VAL A 101 6.22 0.05 -2.66
CA VAL A 101 5.85 0.64 -1.39
C VAL A 101 4.33 0.71 -1.33
N SER A 102 3.75 0.35 -0.18
CA SER A 102 2.31 0.43 0.05
C SER A 102 2.05 0.72 1.52
N VAL A 103 1.46 1.87 1.82
CA VAL A 103 1.28 2.35 3.19
C VAL A 103 -0.19 2.59 3.48
N ASP A 104 -0.73 1.88 4.48
CA ASP A 104 -2.13 1.92 4.87
C ASP A 104 -3.09 1.61 3.70
N VAL A 105 -2.88 0.46 3.05
CA VAL A 105 -3.67 0.01 1.87
C VAL A 105 -4.14 -1.43 2.01
N LEU A 106 -3.29 -2.34 2.51
CA LEU A 106 -3.59 -3.78 2.50
C LEU A 106 -4.81 -4.13 3.35
N GLU A 107 -5.06 -3.42 4.43
CA GLU A 107 -6.24 -3.55 5.29
C GLU A 107 -7.56 -3.18 4.60
N HIS A 108 -7.47 -2.41 3.52
CA HIS A 108 -8.60 -2.01 2.69
C HIS A 108 -8.92 -3.01 1.57
N ILE A 109 -8.08 -4.04 1.39
CA ILE A 109 -8.22 -5.03 0.34
C ILE A 109 -8.81 -6.31 0.94
N HIS A 110 -9.90 -6.81 0.32
CA HIS A 110 -10.53 -8.04 0.79
C HIS A 110 -9.54 -9.22 0.75
N GLU A 111 -9.62 -10.11 1.74
CA GLU A 111 -8.67 -11.21 1.93
C GLU A 111 -8.50 -12.14 0.71
N ASP A 112 -9.57 -12.30 -0.09
CA ASP A 112 -9.56 -13.10 -1.32
C ASP A 112 -8.69 -12.48 -2.43
N GLN A 113 -8.42 -11.18 -2.37
CA GLN A 113 -7.65 -10.44 -3.39
C GLN A 113 -6.17 -10.31 -3.03
N ILE A 114 -5.79 -10.57 -1.79
CA ILE A 114 -4.40 -10.39 -1.31
C ILE A 114 -3.40 -11.23 -2.11
N ASP A 115 -3.75 -12.47 -2.45
CA ASP A 115 -2.88 -13.34 -3.24
C ASP A 115 -2.60 -12.77 -4.65
N ASP A 116 -3.60 -12.13 -5.28
CA ASP A 116 -3.45 -11.53 -6.61
C ASP A 116 -2.68 -10.20 -6.53
N ILE A 117 -2.86 -9.41 -5.46
CA ILE A 117 -2.04 -8.23 -5.19
C ILE A 117 -0.57 -8.62 -5.01
N PHE A 118 -0.28 -9.63 -4.20
CA PHE A 118 1.10 -10.07 -3.99
C PHE A 118 1.72 -10.68 -5.25
N LYS A 119 0.96 -11.41 -6.09
CA LYS A 119 1.41 -11.83 -7.43
C LYS A 119 1.70 -10.65 -8.34
N TYR A 120 0.94 -9.59 -8.25
CA TYR A 120 1.17 -8.37 -9.02
C TYR A 120 2.42 -7.64 -8.52
N TRP A 121 2.65 -7.56 -7.20
CA TRP A 121 3.81 -6.89 -6.63
C TRP A 121 5.11 -7.64 -6.88
N TYR A 122 5.08 -8.98 -6.80
CA TYR A 122 6.27 -9.80 -6.92
C TYR A 122 6.39 -10.46 -8.30
N HIS A 123 7.51 -10.23 -8.95
CA HIS A 123 7.96 -10.90 -10.16
C HIS A 123 9.46 -11.17 -10.10
N ARG A 124 10.01 -11.90 -11.08
CA ARG A 124 11.42 -12.37 -11.04
C ARG A 124 12.48 -11.27 -10.88
N ASN A 125 12.16 -10.03 -11.27
CA ASN A 125 13.07 -8.89 -11.18
C ASN A 125 12.77 -8.00 -9.96
N SER A 126 11.90 -8.43 -9.04
CA SER A 126 11.56 -7.66 -7.86
C SER A 126 12.75 -7.57 -6.91
N GLN A 127 13.02 -6.36 -6.44
CA GLN A 127 14.13 -6.03 -5.55
C GLN A 127 13.67 -5.98 -4.10
N PHE A 128 12.66 -5.14 -3.80
CA PHE A 128 12.09 -5.11 -2.47
C PHE A 128 10.58 -4.81 -2.46
N VAL A 129 9.95 -5.16 -1.35
CA VAL A 129 8.59 -4.74 -0.99
C VAL A 129 8.63 -4.12 0.40
N PHE A 130 8.07 -2.91 0.54
CA PHE A 130 7.77 -2.30 1.82
C PHE A 130 6.26 -2.10 1.95
N ALA A 131 5.65 -2.54 3.04
CA ALA A 131 4.24 -2.23 3.29
C ALA A 131 3.93 -2.07 4.78
N THR A 132 2.89 -1.28 5.08
CA THR A 132 2.27 -1.26 6.40
C THR A 132 0.92 -1.96 6.37
N ILE A 133 0.46 -2.47 7.50
CA ILE A 133 -0.79 -3.20 7.66
C ILE A 133 -1.44 -2.76 8.98
N ALA A 134 -2.56 -2.06 8.90
CA ALA A 134 -3.34 -1.62 10.07
C ALA A 134 -4.41 -2.66 10.43
N ALA A 135 -4.14 -3.51 11.41
CA ALA A 135 -5.06 -4.57 11.88
C ALA A 135 -6.03 -4.10 12.95
N TYR A 136 -6.45 -2.84 12.91
CA TYR A 136 -7.45 -2.24 13.79
C TYR A 136 -8.53 -1.53 12.96
N PRO A 137 -9.74 -1.31 13.49
CA PRO A 137 -10.83 -0.67 12.74
C PRO A 137 -10.47 0.73 12.24
N ALA A 138 -10.83 1.03 10.99
CA ALA A 138 -10.78 2.38 10.44
C ALA A 138 -11.73 3.33 11.20
N ARG A 139 -11.53 4.64 11.01
CA ARG A 139 -12.52 5.65 11.42
C ARG A 139 -13.62 5.83 10.37
N ALA A 140 -13.34 5.43 9.13
CA ALA A 140 -14.28 5.53 8.01
C ALA A 140 -15.09 4.24 7.86
N GLU A 141 -16.31 4.39 7.35
CA GLU A 141 -17.19 3.31 6.92
C GLU A 141 -17.45 3.43 5.42
N LEU A 142 -17.70 2.31 4.77
CA LEU A 142 -18.15 2.22 3.39
C LEU A 142 -19.64 2.59 3.31
N SER A 143 -20.18 2.77 2.10
CA SER A 143 -21.56 3.20 1.89
C SER A 143 -22.61 2.22 2.45
N ASP A 144 -22.24 0.96 2.64
CA ASP A 144 -23.08 -0.09 3.23
C ASP A 144 -22.96 -0.22 4.77
N GLY A 145 -22.19 0.68 5.42
CA GLY A 145 -21.91 0.65 6.86
C GLY A 145 -20.78 -0.30 7.28
N THR A 146 -20.17 -1.01 6.35
CA THR A 146 -18.99 -1.86 6.64
C THR A 146 -17.79 -0.99 6.99
N ASN A 147 -16.98 -1.41 7.97
CA ASN A 147 -15.74 -0.70 8.30
C ASN A 147 -14.78 -0.70 7.09
N ALA A 148 -14.16 0.46 6.80
CA ALA A 148 -13.27 0.58 5.65
C ALA A 148 -12.01 -0.29 5.74
N HIS A 149 -11.56 -0.70 6.94
CA HIS A 149 -10.58 -1.77 7.11
C HIS A 149 -11.30 -3.12 7.04
N VAL A 150 -11.50 -3.63 5.84
CA VAL A 150 -12.20 -4.89 5.58
C VAL A 150 -11.36 -6.14 5.89
N ASN A 151 -10.05 -5.96 6.09
CA ASN A 151 -9.09 -7.04 6.34
C ASN A 151 -8.23 -6.74 7.57
N GLN A 152 -8.72 -7.13 8.74
CA GLN A 152 -8.07 -6.92 10.03
C GLN A 152 -7.45 -8.22 10.57
N ASN A 153 -6.97 -9.10 9.70
CA ASN A 153 -6.41 -10.38 10.07
C ASN A 153 -5.16 -10.23 10.95
N GLU A 154 -4.93 -11.23 11.82
CA GLU A 154 -3.75 -11.34 12.69
C GLU A 154 -2.46 -11.50 11.87
N TRP A 155 -1.32 -11.15 12.49
CA TRP A 155 -0.01 -11.26 11.83
C TRP A 155 0.29 -12.65 11.28
N ALA A 156 -0.08 -13.72 11.96
CA ALA A 156 0.14 -15.09 11.49
C ALA A 156 -0.49 -15.36 10.12
N TRP A 157 -1.69 -14.84 9.87
CA TRP A 157 -2.36 -14.91 8.58
C TRP A 157 -1.58 -14.14 7.50
N TRP A 158 -1.21 -12.88 7.78
CA TRP A 158 -0.43 -12.05 6.87
C TRP A 158 0.93 -12.67 6.57
N GLN A 159 1.64 -13.18 7.59
CA GLN A 159 2.93 -13.83 7.42
C GLN A 159 2.86 -15.03 6.48
N LYS A 160 1.82 -15.86 6.60
CA LYS A 160 1.59 -17.00 5.70
C LYS A 160 1.41 -16.55 4.25
N LYS A 161 0.60 -15.52 4.00
CA LYS A 161 0.36 -14.94 2.67
C LYS A 161 1.65 -14.34 2.08
N ILE A 162 2.36 -13.53 2.86
CA ILE A 162 3.64 -12.91 2.45
C ILE A 162 4.65 -13.98 2.05
N LYS A 163 4.93 -14.95 2.94
CA LYS A 163 5.93 -16.00 2.69
C LYS A 163 5.60 -16.89 1.49
N SER A 164 4.32 -17.06 1.17
CA SER A 164 3.89 -17.87 0.03
C SER A 164 4.07 -17.18 -1.33
N ARG A 165 4.23 -15.85 -1.37
CA ARG A 165 4.19 -15.07 -2.59
C ARG A 165 5.39 -14.16 -2.81
N ILE A 166 5.93 -13.57 -1.74
CA ILE A 166 7.00 -12.57 -1.81
C ILE A 166 8.29 -13.21 -1.35
N THR A 167 9.24 -13.38 -2.26
CA THR A 167 10.55 -13.99 -1.97
C THR A 167 11.72 -13.05 -2.20
N CYS A 168 11.49 -11.77 -2.57
CA CYS A 168 12.51 -10.73 -2.55
C CYS A 168 12.69 -10.16 -1.15
N HIS A 169 13.67 -9.26 -0.95
CA HIS A 169 13.80 -8.52 0.29
C HIS A 169 12.48 -7.80 0.60
N SER A 170 11.93 -8.00 1.78
CA SER A 170 10.66 -7.36 2.13
C SER A 170 10.60 -6.98 3.59
N LYS A 171 9.99 -5.82 3.85
CA LYS A 171 9.81 -5.24 5.18
C LYS A 171 8.35 -4.85 5.37
N PHE A 172 7.74 -5.39 6.41
CA PHE A 172 6.34 -5.13 6.75
C PHE A 172 6.25 -4.53 8.15
N VAL A 173 5.47 -3.47 8.31
CA VAL A 173 5.12 -2.89 9.61
C VAL A 173 3.68 -3.29 9.92
N TYR A 174 3.50 -4.18 10.88
CA TYR A 174 2.19 -4.62 11.36
C TYR A 174 1.76 -3.79 12.56
N MET A 175 0.59 -3.20 12.47
CA MET A 175 0.04 -2.26 13.44
C MET A 175 -1.24 -2.83 14.07
N PRO A 176 -1.16 -3.59 15.19
CA PRO A 176 -2.33 -4.17 15.82
C PRO A 176 -3.23 -3.13 16.49
N THR A 177 -2.69 -1.95 16.81
CA THR A 177 -3.42 -0.81 17.35
C THR A 177 -2.91 0.50 16.76
N ARG A 178 -3.67 1.59 16.96
CA ARG A 178 -3.23 2.95 16.56
C ARG A 178 -2.02 3.48 17.33
N HIS A 179 -1.64 2.83 18.42
CA HIS A 179 -0.55 3.31 19.27
C HIS A 179 0.81 2.85 18.72
N PRO A 180 1.74 3.76 18.34
CA PRO A 180 3.01 3.38 17.69
C PRO A 180 3.86 2.39 18.49
N LYS A 181 3.78 2.37 19.82
CA LYS A 181 4.53 1.42 20.64
C LYS A 181 4.12 -0.05 20.47
N SER A 182 2.94 -0.30 19.87
CA SER A 182 2.46 -1.66 19.57
C SER A 182 2.83 -2.12 18.16
N TRP A 183 3.49 -1.29 17.38
CA TRP A 183 3.84 -1.63 16.00
C TRP A 183 5.03 -2.58 15.97
N HIS A 184 4.96 -3.57 15.10
CA HIS A 184 5.99 -4.59 14.93
C HIS A 184 6.51 -4.58 13.49
N THR A 185 7.83 -4.53 13.36
CA THR A 185 8.48 -4.59 12.06
C THR A 185 9.00 -6.00 11.80
N TYR A 186 8.65 -6.54 10.66
CA TYR A 186 9.07 -7.86 10.19
C TYR A 186 9.85 -7.71 8.88
N GLU A 187 11.08 -8.20 8.86
CA GLU A 187 11.96 -8.13 7.70
C GLU A 187 12.31 -9.54 7.23
N PHE A 188 12.13 -9.79 5.94
CA PHE A 188 12.48 -11.03 5.28
C PHE A 188 13.57 -10.73 4.26
N LYS A 189 14.76 -11.21 4.50
CA LYS A 189 15.91 -11.13 3.56
C LYS A 189 16.00 -12.41 2.76
N LYS A 190 16.41 -12.26 1.50
CA LYS A 190 16.68 -13.38 0.61
C LYS A 190 18.04 -14.01 0.94
#